data_a680985e3601c3bca62bc4fdb803a14e
#
_entry.id   a680985e3601c3bca62bc4fdb803a14e
#
_cell.length_a   1.000
_cell.length_b   1.000
_cell.length_c   1.000
_cell.angle_alpha   90.00
_cell.angle_beta   90.00
_cell.angle_gamma   90.00
#
_symmetry.space_group_name_H-M   'P 1'
#
loop_
_entity.id
_entity.type
_entity.pdbx_description
1 polymer ?
#
loop_
_entity_poly.entity_id
_entity_poly.type
_entity_poly.pdbx_seq_one_letter_code
_entity_poly.pdbx_strand_id
1 'polypeptide(L)'
;MNSTSEGNPTPPSFPRLCYAAAHVVMNDDYRAVDHSVESPGSPDEIARYINWDATMAFRRHLDGHGFGIAEAMDTAQRFSLGWVNAKRLIRSCGNLELSERFVAGAGVDHMNSIHSAGDLIEGVIYQARIIQESGGIPIVLPMEWLPQHGAHEQTYIDVYASIIDALDGPLFLHWLGESFMPSLAGYFPGDSFFRIMAHDPSKIRGAKLSLLDDAFEWTARARLASDDQ
;
A
#
# COMPACT_ATOMS: atom_id res chain seq x y z
N MET A 1 10.51 -46.71 19.01
CA MET A 1 9.72 -45.50 19.14
C MET A 1 9.86 -44.75 17.84
N ASN A 2 8.87 -44.90 16.96
CA ASN A 2 8.86 -44.22 15.66
C ASN A 2 8.32 -42.82 15.87
N SER A 3 9.17 -41.79 15.73
CA SER A 3 8.73 -40.39 15.61
C SER A 3 8.26 -40.20 14.17
N THR A 4 6.96 -40.23 13.96
CA THR A 4 6.34 -39.72 12.75
C THR A 4 6.52 -38.19 12.75
N SER A 5 7.35 -37.68 11.84
CA SER A 5 7.41 -36.25 11.51
C SER A 5 6.04 -35.91 10.93
N GLU A 6 5.19 -35.23 11.71
CA GLU A 6 4.02 -34.57 11.16
C GLU A 6 4.52 -33.48 10.20
N GLY A 7 4.37 -33.75 8.91
CA GLY A 7 4.62 -32.76 7.87
C GLY A 7 3.74 -31.56 8.13
N ASN A 8 4.30 -30.35 8.03
CA ASN A 8 3.52 -29.11 8.07
C ASN A 8 2.36 -29.23 7.06
N PRO A 9 1.14 -28.93 7.46
CA PRO A 9 0.01 -28.97 6.55
C PRO A 9 0.28 -28.01 5.38
N THR A 10 0.09 -28.51 4.16
CA THR A 10 0.17 -27.68 2.96
C THR A 10 -0.82 -26.51 3.13
N PRO A 11 -0.38 -25.25 2.94
CA PRO A 11 -1.28 -24.10 3.09
C PRO A 11 -2.48 -24.23 2.12
N PRO A 12 -3.66 -23.74 2.51
CA PRO A 12 -4.84 -23.80 1.66
C PRO A 12 -4.59 -23.06 0.35
N SER A 13 -4.83 -23.73 -0.79
CA SER A 13 -4.78 -23.11 -2.10
C SER A 13 -6.03 -22.25 -2.29
N PHE A 14 -5.87 -20.94 -2.25
CA PHE A 14 -6.94 -20.01 -2.61
C PHE A 14 -7.01 -19.87 -4.15
N PRO A 15 -8.22 -19.84 -4.74
CA PRO A 15 -8.38 -19.62 -6.18
C PRO A 15 -7.93 -18.23 -6.64
N ARG A 16 -7.71 -17.31 -5.70
CA ARG A 16 -7.23 -15.94 -5.91
C ARG A 16 -6.25 -15.57 -4.79
N LEU A 17 -5.17 -14.89 -5.15
CA LEU A 17 -4.25 -14.36 -4.16
C LEU A 17 -4.93 -13.22 -3.37
N CYS A 18 -4.96 -13.36 -2.05
CA CYS A 18 -5.46 -12.34 -1.14
C CYS A 18 -4.27 -11.72 -0.39
N TYR A 19 -4.17 -10.39 -0.40
CA TYR A 19 -3.17 -9.66 0.38
C TYR A 19 -3.76 -9.23 1.72
N ALA A 20 -3.06 -9.57 2.81
CA ALA A 20 -3.41 -9.14 4.17
C ALA A 20 -2.62 -7.89 4.56
N ALA A 21 -3.31 -6.84 5.00
CA ALA A 21 -2.68 -5.65 5.56
C ALA A 21 -2.08 -6.00 6.94
N ALA A 22 -0.76 -6.12 6.99
CA ALA A 22 -0.05 -6.58 8.17
C ALA A 22 0.30 -5.40 9.09
N HIS A 23 -0.30 -5.38 10.28
CA HIS A 23 0.01 -4.40 11.33
C HIS A 23 1.35 -4.71 12.00
N VAL A 24 1.88 -3.74 12.75
CA VAL A 24 3.02 -3.95 13.65
C VAL A 24 2.56 -4.62 14.94
N VAL A 25 3.45 -5.40 15.56
CA VAL A 25 3.26 -5.95 16.90
C VAL A 25 4.01 -5.08 17.88
N MET A 26 3.31 -4.62 18.92
CA MET A 26 3.89 -3.77 19.95
C MET A 26 4.38 -4.60 21.13
N ASN A 27 5.40 -4.11 21.85
CA ASN A 27 5.79 -4.64 23.15
C ASN A 27 4.69 -4.41 24.19
N ASP A 28 4.66 -5.23 25.24
CA ASP A 28 3.64 -5.14 26.30
C ASP A 28 3.65 -3.78 27.02
N ASP A 29 4.81 -3.14 27.15
CA ASP A 29 4.96 -1.81 27.75
C ASP A 29 4.15 -0.73 27.05
N TYR A 30 3.82 -0.92 25.77
CA TYR A 30 3.00 0.02 25.00
C TYR A 30 1.59 0.18 25.58
N ARG A 31 1.07 -0.82 26.30
CA ARG A 31 -0.24 -0.77 26.96
C ARG A 31 -0.33 0.28 28.05
N ALA A 32 0.82 0.67 28.62
CA ALA A 32 0.92 1.67 29.68
C ALA A 32 1.09 3.10 29.12
N VAL A 33 1.24 3.25 27.79
CA VAL A 33 1.41 4.55 27.15
C VAL A 33 0.06 5.18 26.91
N ASP A 34 -0.10 6.43 27.31
CA ASP A 34 -1.33 7.20 27.13
C ASP A 34 -1.40 7.77 25.69
N HIS A 35 -1.57 6.87 24.74
CA HIS A 35 -1.81 7.22 23.33
C HIS A 35 -3.29 6.99 22.97
N SER A 36 -3.86 7.89 22.20
CA SER A 36 -5.22 7.78 21.66
C SER A 36 -5.21 7.97 20.14
N VAL A 37 -6.37 7.83 19.52
CA VAL A 37 -6.53 8.14 18.08
C VAL A 37 -6.25 9.62 17.82
N GLU A 38 -6.61 10.50 18.76
CA GLU A 38 -6.39 11.95 18.69
C GLU A 38 -4.97 12.35 19.04
N SER A 39 -4.26 11.51 19.79
CA SER A 39 -2.88 11.74 20.24
C SER A 39 -2.05 10.45 20.12
N PRO A 40 -1.75 10.03 18.88
CA PRO A 40 -1.12 8.73 18.64
C PRO A 40 0.37 8.66 19.05
N GLY A 41 0.96 9.75 19.48
CA GLY A 41 2.39 9.88 19.72
C GLY A 41 3.18 10.19 18.45
N SER A 42 4.44 10.58 18.62
CA SER A 42 5.34 10.79 17.48
C SER A 42 5.86 9.46 16.92
N PRO A 43 6.25 9.40 15.63
CA PRO A 43 6.86 8.20 15.05
C PRO A 43 8.06 7.65 15.84
N ASP A 44 8.88 8.54 16.41
CA ASP A 44 10.07 8.16 17.20
C ASP A 44 9.68 7.55 18.56
N GLU A 45 8.61 8.04 19.18
CA GLU A 45 8.06 7.46 20.41
C GLU A 45 7.50 6.08 20.14
N ILE A 46 6.65 5.94 19.10
CA ILE A 46 6.03 4.67 18.71
C ILE A 46 7.11 3.63 18.36
N ALA A 47 8.17 4.03 17.66
CA ALA A 47 9.24 3.14 17.22
C ALA A 47 9.89 2.33 18.37
N ARG A 48 9.94 2.89 19.57
CA ARG A 48 10.54 2.26 20.76
C ARG A 48 9.76 1.04 21.24
N TYR A 49 8.48 1.00 20.92
CA TYR A 49 7.56 -0.04 21.36
C TYR A 49 7.31 -1.11 20.30
N ILE A 50 7.82 -0.95 19.08
CA ILE A 50 7.66 -1.95 18.03
C ILE A 50 8.51 -3.19 18.35
N ASN A 51 7.84 -4.33 18.49
CA ASN A 51 8.50 -5.62 18.57
C ASN A 51 8.79 -6.13 17.15
N TRP A 52 9.99 -5.85 16.67
CA TRP A 52 10.37 -6.16 15.28
C TRP A 52 10.37 -7.65 14.97
N ASP A 53 10.79 -8.50 15.91
CA ASP A 53 10.83 -9.95 15.72
C ASP A 53 9.41 -10.52 15.63
N ALA A 54 8.51 -10.13 16.53
CA ALA A 54 7.12 -10.52 16.51
C ALA A 54 6.39 -9.95 15.27
N THR A 55 6.73 -8.72 14.85
CA THR A 55 6.21 -8.08 13.64
C THR A 55 6.55 -8.89 12.39
N MET A 56 7.79 -9.35 12.26
CA MET A 56 8.20 -10.18 11.12
C MET A 56 7.67 -11.63 11.24
N ALA A 57 7.56 -12.17 12.45
CA ALA A 57 6.94 -13.48 12.68
C ALA A 57 5.45 -13.46 12.26
N PHE A 58 4.74 -12.36 12.48
CA PHE A 58 3.36 -12.21 12.05
C PHE A 58 3.23 -12.25 10.50
N ARG A 59 4.16 -11.65 9.75
CA ARG A 59 4.19 -11.75 8.29
C ARG A 59 4.37 -13.20 7.82
N ARG A 60 5.33 -13.93 8.41
CA ARG A 60 5.52 -15.35 8.10
C ARG A 60 4.29 -16.18 8.44
N HIS A 61 3.60 -15.86 9.52
CA HIS A 61 2.36 -16.53 9.90
C HIS A 61 1.28 -16.33 8.84
N LEU A 62 1.07 -15.09 8.34
CA LEU A 62 0.12 -14.81 7.28
C LEU A 62 0.49 -15.53 5.97
N ASP A 63 1.76 -15.49 5.58
CA ASP A 63 2.27 -16.19 4.39
C ASP A 63 2.06 -17.71 4.51
N GLY A 64 2.32 -18.30 5.68
CA GLY A 64 2.06 -19.72 5.96
C GLY A 64 0.58 -20.12 5.88
N HIS A 65 -0.35 -19.15 5.89
CA HIS A 65 -1.78 -19.35 5.64
C HIS A 65 -2.20 -19.04 4.19
N GLY A 66 -1.24 -18.77 3.29
CA GLY A 66 -1.49 -18.51 1.87
C GLY A 66 -1.89 -17.07 1.54
N PHE A 67 -1.66 -16.13 2.45
CA PHE A 67 -1.87 -14.71 2.18
C PHE A 67 -0.59 -14.05 1.66
N GLY A 68 -0.71 -13.21 0.63
CA GLY A 68 0.30 -12.22 0.34
C GLY A 68 0.31 -11.12 1.41
N ILE A 69 1.43 -10.42 1.54
CA ILE A 69 1.59 -9.36 2.53
C ILE A 69 1.37 -7.99 1.89
N ALA A 70 0.42 -7.20 2.41
CA ALA A 70 0.29 -5.78 2.11
C ALA A 70 1.00 -4.99 3.23
N GLU A 71 2.23 -4.57 2.94
CA GLU A 71 3.14 -3.94 3.90
C GLU A 71 2.98 -2.42 3.92
N ALA A 72 3.12 -1.84 5.10
CA ALA A 72 3.15 -0.39 5.31
C ALA A 72 2.04 0.36 4.54
N MET A 73 0.82 -0.18 4.63
CA MET A 73 -0.36 0.43 4.02
C MET A 73 -0.97 1.50 4.95
N ASP A 74 -1.78 2.38 4.37
CA ASP A 74 -2.63 3.34 5.08
C ASP A 74 -3.45 2.67 6.19
N THR A 75 -4.09 1.54 5.87
CA THR A 75 -4.87 0.74 6.80
C THR A 75 -4.06 0.08 7.92
N ALA A 76 -2.74 0.01 7.78
CA ALA A 76 -1.81 -0.51 8.78
C ALA A 76 -1.13 0.62 9.59
N GLN A 77 -1.80 1.75 9.75
CA GLN A 77 -1.37 2.90 10.56
C GLN A 77 -0.04 3.53 10.10
N ARG A 78 0.26 3.44 8.81
CA ARG A 78 1.51 3.94 8.21
C ARG A 78 1.85 5.37 8.63
N PHE A 79 0.86 6.28 8.60
CA PHE A 79 1.10 7.70 8.88
C PHE A 79 1.45 7.94 10.35
N SER A 80 0.88 7.17 11.27
CA SER A 80 1.26 7.21 12.70
C SER A 80 2.65 6.61 12.95
N LEU A 81 3.02 5.58 12.20
CA LEU A 81 4.36 4.98 12.27
C LEU A 81 5.44 5.88 11.69
N GLY A 82 5.09 6.71 10.71
CA GLY A 82 5.99 7.57 9.95
C GLY A 82 6.89 6.82 8.96
N TRP A 83 7.41 7.56 7.99
CA TRP A 83 8.19 6.99 6.88
C TRP A 83 9.42 6.19 7.32
N VAL A 84 10.13 6.63 8.35
CA VAL A 84 11.34 5.93 8.83
C VAL A 84 11.02 4.47 9.20
N ASN A 85 9.93 4.26 9.96
CA ASN A 85 9.49 2.93 10.36
C ASN A 85 8.85 2.17 9.20
N ALA A 86 8.05 2.84 8.35
CA ALA A 86 7.49 2.24 7.14
C ALA A 86 8.59 1.72 6.20
N LYS A 87 9.64 2.51 5.97
CA LYS A 87 10.81 2.09 5.18
C LYS A 87 11.53 0.89 5.78
N ARG A 88 11.67 0.84 7.11
CA ARG A 88 12.24 -0.31 7.81
C ARG A 88 11.36 -1.55 7.63
N LEU A 89 10.04 -1.43 7.76
CA LEU A 89 9.09 -2.51 7.52
C LEU A 89 9.23 -3.08 6.10
N ILE A 90 9.24 -2.22 5.09
CA ILE A 90 9.39 -2.60 3.68
C ILE A 90 10.68 -3.40 3.46
N ARG A 91 11.81 -2.88 3.96
CA ARG A 91 13.11 -3.56 3.83
C ARG A 91 13.18 -4.88 4.60
N SER A 92 12.61 -4.91 5.81
CA SER A 92 12.58 -6.13 6.62
C SER A 92 11.68 -7.18 6.00
N CYS A 93 10.54 -6.78 5.41
CA CYS A 93 9.66 -7.68 4.68
C CYS A 93 10.35 -8.27 3.45
N GLY A 94 11.12 -7.45 2.73
CA GLY A 94 11.91 -7.90 1.57
C GLY A 94 13.00 -8.92 1.90
N ASN A 95 13.42 -9.01 3.17
CA ASN A 95 14.36 -10.03 3.63
C ASN A 95 13.68 -11.34 4.08
N LEU A 96 12.35 -11.41 4.01
CA LEU A 96 11.62 -12.64 4.30
C LEU A 96 11.53 -13.51 3.03
N GLU A 97 11.65 -14.81 3.22
CA GLU A 97 11.38 -15.80 2.17
C GLU A 97 9.86 -16.01 2.10
N LEU A 98 9.15 -15.09 1.44
CA LEU A 98 7.70 -15.16 1.26
C LEU A 98 7.35 -15.96 0.01
N SER A 99 6.21 -16.65 0.07
CA SER A 99 5.68 -17.45 -1.05
C SER A 99 5.30 -16.56 -2.24
N GLU A 100 4.83 -15.34 -1.96
CA GLU A 100 4.42 -14.35 -2.95
C GLU A 100 5.12 -13.01 -2.72
N ARG A 101 5.32 -12.23 -3.78
CA ARG A 101 5.85 -10.87 -3.64
C ARG A 101 4.90 -10.04 -2.79
N PHE A 102 5.42 -9.36 -1.77
CA PHE A 102 4.62 -8.43 -0.99
C PHE A 102 4.27 -7.18 -1.82
N VAL A 103 3.19 -6.52 -1.45
CA VAL A 103 2.83 -5.21 -1.97
C VAL A 103 3.04 -4.17 -0.86
N ALA A 104 3.38 -2.92 -1.22
CA ALA A 104 3.55 -1.87 -0.21
C ALA A 104 3.12 -0.49 -0.74
N GLY A 105 2.65 0.36 0.17
CA GLY A 105 2.22 1.71 -0.16
C GLY A 105 3.39 2.62 -0.55
N ALA A 106 3.27 3.33 -1.67
CA ALA A 106 4.17 4.37 -2.12
C ALA A 106 3.44 5.71 -2.15
N GLY A 107 3.90 6.67 -1.37
CA GLY A 107 3.31 8.01 -1.23
C GLY A 107 4.38 9.08 -1.09
N VAL A 108 4.04 10.15 -0.38
CA VAL A 108 4.91 11.32 -0.21
C VAL A 108 5.11 11.71 1.26
N ASP A 109 4.72 10.86 2.18
CA ASP A 109 4.75 11.09 3.63
C ASP A 109 6.16 11.21 4.25
N HIS A 110 7.21 11.05 3.45
CA HIS A 110 8.59 11.38 3.83
C HIS A 110 8.95 12.85 3.60
N MET A 111 8.10 13.58 2.89
CA MET A 111 8.33 14.98 2.54
C MET A 111 7.65 15.91 3.56
N ASN A 112 8.34 16.98 3.95
CA ASN A 112 7.77 17.98 4.85
C ASN A 112 6.79 18.92 4.13
N SER A 113 6.95 19.12 2.81
CA SER A 113 6.11 19.98 1.99
C SER A 113 6.17 19.56 0.53
N ILE A 114 5.09 19.84 -0.19
CA ILE A 114 4.94 19.58 -1.62
C ILE A 114 4.52 20.91 -2.23
N HIS A 115 5.32 21.45 -3.16
CA HIS A 115 5.10 22.76 -3.77
C HIS A 115 4.65 22.66 -5.23
N SER A 116 4.82 21.50 -5.86
CA SER A 116 4.51 21.28 -7.27
C SER A 116 4.11 19.83 -7.55
N ALA A 117 3.49 19.62 -8.72
CA ALA A 117 3.26 18.26 -9.23
C ALA A 117 4.58 17.49 -9.45
N GLY A 118 5.67 18.21 -9.75
CA GLY A 118 7.00 17.62 -9.89
C GLY A 118 7.47 17.00 -8.57
N ASP A 119 7.37 17.73 -7.45
CA ASP A 119 7.72 17.22 -6.13
C ASP A 119 6.91 15.98 -5.79
N LEU A 120 5.62 15.99 -6.13
CA LEU A 120 4.70 14.88 -5.92
C LEU A 120 5.16 13.63 -6.67
N ILE A 121 5.48 13.78 -7.96
CA ILE A 121 5.96 12.70 -8.83
C ILE A 121 7.28 12.12 -8.27
N GLU A 122 8.26 12.98 -8.00
CA GLU A 122 9.56 12.56 -7.47
C GLU A 122 9.44 11.83 -6.12
N GLY A 123 8.57 12.34 -5.24
CA GLY A 123 8.32 11.74 -3.93
C GLY A 123 7.73 10.35 -4.02
N VAL A 124 6.73 10.13 -4.86
CA VAL A 124 6.13 8.81 -5.07
C VAL A 124 7.14 7.84 -5.71
N ILE A 125 7.88 8.29 -6.74
CA ILE A 125 8.90 7.49 -7.40
C ILE A 125 9.98 7.05 -6.40
N TYR A 126 10.42 7.96 -5.53
CA TYR A 126 11.42 7.64 -4.49
C TYR A 126 10.96 6.47 -3.60
N GLN A 127 9.73 6.52 -3.11
CA GLN A 127 9.21 5.45 -2.25
C GLN A 127 8.96 4.16 -3.04
N ALA A 128 8.42 4.26 -4.25
CA ALA A 128 8.17 3.12 -5.11
C ALA A 128 9.46 2.35 -5.46
N ARG A 129 10.54 3.06 -5.75
CA ARG A 129 11.85 2.43 -6.01
C ARG A 129 12.39 1.66 -4.81
N ILE A 130 12.25 2.21 -3.60
CA ILE A 130 12.64 1.49 -2.37
C ILE A 130 11.86 0.19 -2.20
N ILE A 131 10.55 0.19 -2.54
CA ILE A 131 9.72 -1.01 -2.51
C ILE A 131 10.22 -2.02 -3.55
N GLN A 132 10.48 -1.58 -4.79
CA GLN A 132 10.98 -2.44 -5.88
C GLN A 132 12.37 -3.02 -5.55
N GLU A 133 13.29 -2.20 -5.05
CA GLU A 133 14.62 -2.62 -4.58
C GLU A 133 14.54 -3.66 -3.44
N SER A 134 13.48 -3.60 -2.63
CA SER A 134 13.20 -4.58 -1.58
C SER A 134 12.45 -5.82 -2.08
N GLY A 135 12.23 -5.98 -3.40
CA GLY A 135 11.52 -7.10 -4.00
C GLY A 135 10.00 -7.00 -3.98
N GLY A 136 9.43 -5.91 -3.44
CA GLY A 136 7.97 -5.67 -3.37
C GLY A 136 7.38 -5.11 -4.66
N ILE A 137 6.06 -4.95 -4.67
CA ILE A 137 5.30 -4.29 -5.74
C ILE A 137 4.68 -3.03 -5.14
N PRO A 138 4.94 -1.83 -5.68
CA PRO A 138 4.36 -0.60 -5.14
C PRO A 138 2.86 -0.52 -5.39
N ILE A 139 2.15 -0.01 -4.38
CA ILE A 139 0.78 0.47 -4.49
C ILE A 139 0.86 2.00 -4.38
N VAL A 140 0.57 2.71 -5.46
CA VAL A 140 0.57 4.17 -5.46
C VAL A 140 -0.58 4.66 -4.60
N LEU A 141 -0.26 5.25 -3.44
CA LEU A 141 -1.23 5.80 -2.51
C LEU A 141 -1.89 7.06 -3.09
N PRO A 142 -3.11 7.40 -2.67
CA PRO A 142 -3.74 8.64 -3.12
C PRO A 142 -2.95 9.85 -2.66
N MET A 143 -2.96 10.88 -3.49
CA MET A 143 -2.18 12.10 -3.35
C MET A 143 -3.12 13.27 -3.06
N GLU A 144 -3.32 13.58 -1.76
CA GLU A 144 -4.23 14.66 -1.31
C GLU A 144 -3.91 16.02 -1.92
N TRP A 145 -2.65 16.25 -2.28
CA TRP A 145 -2.21 17.49 -2.92
C TRP A 145 -3.01 17.79 -4.21
N LEU A 146 -3.38 16.76 -4.98
CA LEU A 146 -4.11 16.95 -6.24
C LEU A 146 -5.49 17.58 -6.04
N PRO A 147 -6.42 17.01 -5.26
CA PRO A 147 -7.72 17.65 -5.05
C PRO A 147 -7.60 18.97 -4.29
N GLN A 148 -6.69 19.10 -3.33
CA GLN A 148 -6.47 20.34 -2.59
C GLN A 148 -6.00 21.50 -3.48
N HIS A 149 -5.38 21.23 -4.62
CA HIS A 149 -4.94 22.24 -5.58
C HIS A 149 -5.83 22.32 -6.82
N GLY A 150 -7.05 21.75 -6.75
CA GLY A 150 -8.04 21.83 -7.82
C GLY A 150 -7.59 21.14 -9.12
N ALA A 151 -6.78 20.08 -9.01
CA ALA A 151 -6.32 19.33 -10.16
C ALA A 151 -7.49 18.78 -10.96
N HIS A 152 -7.51 19.03 -12.26
CA HIS A 152 -8.50 18.50 -13.18
C HIS A 152 -8.06 17.15 -13.79
N GLU A 153 -8.94 16.52 -14.55
CA GLU A 153 -8.74 15.20 -15.13
C GLU A 153 -7.36 15.01 -15.78
N GLN A 154 -6.95 15.95 -16.66
CA GLN A 154 -5.67 15.81 -17.36
C GLN A 154 -4.47 15.90 -16.43
N THR A 155 -4.53 16.72 -15.37
CA THR A 155 -3.46 16.79 -14.37
C THR A 155 -3.25 15.47 -13.66
N TYR A 156 -4.35 14.75 -13.29
CA TYR A 156 -4.24 13.41 -12.73
C TYR A 156 -3.55 12.45 -13.70
N ILE A 157 -3.98 12.46 -14.96
CA ILE A 157 -3.41 11.59 -15.99
C ILE A 157 -1.91 11.86 -16.15
N ASP A 158 -1.50 13.12 -16.27
CA ASP A 158 -0.10 13.49 -16.49
C ASP A 158 0.79 13.10 -15.29
N VAL A 159 0.31 13.30 -14.06
CA VAL A 159 1.04 12.93 -12.84
C VAL A 159 1.20 11.41 -12.75
N TYR A 160 0.12 10.67 -12.89
CA TYR A 160 0.18 9.20 -12.80
C TYR A 160 0.98 8.59 -13.95
N ALA A 161 0.80 9.08 -15.18
CA ALA A 161 1.60 8.64 -16.33
C ALA A 161 3.09 8.83 -16.08
N SER A 162 3.49 10.01 -15.58
CA SER A 162 4.90 10.29 -15.25
C SER A 162 5.46 9.34 -14.20
N ILE A 163 4.65 8.97 -13.18
CA ILE A 163 5.06 7.99 -12.16
C ILE A 163 5.19 6.60 -12.78
N ILE A 164 4.22 6.15 -13.56
CA ILE A 164 4.18 4.82 -14.20
C ILE A 164 5.35 4.66 -15.16
N ASP A 165 5.61 5.68 -15.98
CA ASP A 165 6.69 5.66 -16.98
C ASP A 165 8.07 5.55 -16.32
N ALA A 166 8.27 6.19 -15.16
CA ALA A 166 9.53 6.22 -14.44
C ALA A 166 9.84 4.96 -13.62
N LEU A 167 8.88 4.04 -13.48
CA LEU A 167 9.04 2.81 -12.69
C LEU A 167 9.26 1.59 -13.59
N ASP A 168 10.12 0.68 -13.14
CA ASP A 168 10.42 -0.57 -13.81
C ASP A 168 9.55 -1.70 -13.20
N GLY A 169 8.54 -2.16 -13.94
CA GLY A 169 7.76 -3.33 -13.55
C GLY A 169 6.43 -3.04 -12.88
N PRO A 170 5.82 -4.07 -12.28
CA PRO A 170 4.43 -4.01 -11.88
C PRO A 170 4.18 -3.05 -10.73
N LEU A 171 3.02 -2.41 -10.77
CA LEU A 171 2.48 -1.57 -9.71
C LEU A 171 0.94 -1.72 -9.62
N PHE A 172 0.39 -1.26 -8.50
CA PHE A 172 -1.04 -1.10 -8.31
C PHE A 172 -1.37 0.36 -8.05
N LEU A 173 -2.59 0.77 -8.40
CA LEU A 173 -3.14 2.06 -7.98
C LEU A 173 -3.99 1.87 -6.71
N HIS A 174 -4.14 2.93 -5.92
CA HIS A 174 -5.08 2.95 -4.80
C HIS A 174 -6.08 4.09 -4.95
N TRP A 175 -7.35 3.76 -5.09
CA TRP A 175 -8.44 4.71 -4.99
C TRP A 175 -9.10 4.59 -3.61
N LEU A 176 -8.77 5.53 -2.74
CA LEU A 176 -9.37 5.69 -1.42
C LEU A 176 -10.47 6.75 -1.51
N GLY A 177 -11.66 6.41 -1.05
CA GLY A 177 -12.81 7.31 -1.09
C GLY A 177 -12.85 8.31 0.07
N GLU A 178 -13.64 9.34 -0.12
CA GLU A 178 -13.86 10.41 0.88
C GLU A 178 -14.46 9.92 2.19
N SER A 179 -15.14 8.76 2.20
CA SER A 179 -15.65 8.11 3.42
C SER A 179 -14.52 7.71 4.39
N PHE A 180 -13.32 7.46 3.88
CA PHE A 180 -12.14 7.17 4.69
C PHE A 180 -11.28 8.41 4.92
N MET A 181 -11.22 9.30 3.93
CA MET A 181 -10.38 10.49 3.95
C MET A 181 -11.10 11.65 3.23
N PRO A 182 -11.79 12.53 3.96
CA PRO A 182 -12.61 13.61 3.36
C PRO A 182 -11.84 14.55 2.42
N SER A 183 -10.53 14.70 2.62
CA SER A 183 -9.66 15.50 1.72
C SER A 183 -9.53 14.93 0.31
N LEU A 184 -9.96 13.69 0.09
CA LEU A 184 -9.97 13.02 -1.22
C LEU A 184 -11.33 13.14 -1.95
N ALA A 185 -12.22 14.02 -1.50
CA ALA A 185 -13.48 14.26 -2.19
C ALA A 185 -13.22 14.61 -3.68
N GLY A 186 -13.91 13.91 -4.58
CA GLY A 186 -13.73 14.10 -6.02
C GLY A 186 -12.41 13.56 -6.60
N TYR A 187 -11.70 12.70 -5.89
CA TYR A 187 -10.47 12.06 -6.39
C TYR A 187 -10.75 11.26 -7.67
N PHE A 188 -9.83 11.32 -8.62
CA PHE A 188 -9.97 10.80 -9.97
C PHE A 188 -11.18 11.40 -10.72
N PRO A 189 -11.18 12.73 -10.98
CA PRO A 189 -12.28 13.39 -11.69
C PRO A 189 -12.44 12.88 -13.11
N GLY A 190 -13.68 12.90 -13.61
CA GLY A 190 -14.00 12.49 -14.97
C GLY A 190 -13.69 11.02 -15.24
N ASP A 191 -12.96 10.76 -16.30
CA ASP A 191 -12.53 9.41 -16.71
C ASP A 191 -11.07 9.11 -16.36
N SER A 192 -10.44 9.95 -15.52
CA SER A 192 -9.01 9.88 -15.24
C SER A 192 -8.56 8.52 -14.74
N PHE A 193 -9.31 7.88 -13.84
CA PHE A 193 -8.97 6.56 -13.31
C PHE A 193 -8.80 5.52 -14.40
N PHE A 194 -9.77 5.40 -15.29
CA PHE A 194 -9.75 4.40 -16.35
C PHE A 194 -8.68 4.70 -17.40
N ARG A 195 -8.49 5.98 -17.74
CA ARG A 195 -7.42 6.40 -18.65
C ARG A 195 -6.03 6.11 -18.09
N ILE A 196 -5.84 6.29 -16.78
CA ILE A 196 -4.59 5.93 -16.10
C ILE A 196 -4.41 4.40 -16.07
N MET A 197 -5.46 3.64 -15.76
CA MET A 197 -5.41 2.17 -15.79
C MET A 197 -5.03 1.62 -17.17
N ALA A 198 -5.45 2.29 -18.24
CA ALA A 198 -5.14 1.92 -19.62
C ALA A 198 -3.79 2.48 -20.12
N HIS A 199 -3.06 3.29 -19.32
CA HIS A 199 -1.82 3.96 -19.78
C HIS A 199 -0.72 2.95 -20.13
N ASP A 200 -0.44 2.02 -19.23
CA ASP A 200 0.53 0.93 -19.45
C ASP A 200 0.02 -0.39 -18.80
N PRO A 201 -0.78 -1.18 -19.50
CA PRO A 201 -1.30 -2.45 -18.99
C PRO A 201 -0.21 -3.48 -18.67
N SER A 202 0.99 -3.33 -19.22
CA SER A 202 2.12 -4.22 -18.92
C SER A 202 2.67 -3.99 -17.52
N LYS A 203 2.54 -2.77 -16.99
CA LYS A 203 3.00 -2.37 -15.66
C LYS A 203 1.88 -2.36 -14.62
N ILE A 204 0.67 -1.90 -14.99
CA ILE A 204 -0.43 -1.76 -14.04
C ILE A 204 -1.13 -3.11 -13.86
N ARG A 205 -0.98 -3.72 -12.69
CA ARG A 205 -1.56 -5.02 -12.34
C ARG A 205 -2.99 -4.94 -11.83
N GLY A 206 -3.46 -3.76 -11.48
CA GLY A 206 -4.80 -3.55 -10.96
C GLY A 206 -4.89 -2.36 -10.02
N ALA A 207 -6.00 -2.28 -9.31
CA ALA A 207 -6.24 -1.24 -8.32
C ALA A 207 -6.82 -1.78 -7.02
N LYS A 208 -6.43 -1.17 -5.90
CA LYS A 208 -7.13 -1.29 -4.62
C LYS A 208 -8.24 -0.25 -4.59
N LEU A 209 -9.49 -0.69 -4.55
CA LEU A 209 -10.65 0.18 -4.41
C LEU A 209 -11.13 0.14 -2.96
N SER A 210 -11.27 1.32 -2.36
CA SER A 210 -11.76 1.51 -0.99
C SER A 210 -12.75 2.68 -0.99
N LEU A 211 -13.93 2.49 -1.64
CA LEU A 211 -14.87 3.57 -1.92
C LEU A 211 -16.14 3.46 -1.05
N LEU A 212 -16.50 2.27 -0.58
CA LEU A 212 -17.78 1.94 0.07
C LEU A 212 -18.99 2.25 -0.86
N ASP A 213 -18.79 2.13 -2.16
CA ASP A 213 -19.82 2.26 -3.20
C ASP A 213 -19.83 0.99 -4.04
N ASP A 214 -20.62 0.01 -3.64
CA ASP A 214 -20.72 -1.30 -4.28
C ASP A 214 -21.14 -1.18 -5.75
N ALA A 215 -22.06 -0.29 -6.08
CA ALA A 215 -22.57 -0.13 -7.44
C ALA A 215 -21.48 0.40 -8.37
N PHE A 216 -20.72 1.39 -7.91
CA PHE A 216 -19.58 1.91 -8.66
C PHE A 216 -18.47 0.86 -8.79
N GLU A 217 -18.13 0.16 -7.70
CA GLU A 217 -17.05 -0.85 -7.73
C GLU A 217 -17.37 -1.99 -8.70
N TRP A 218 -18.63 -2.44 -8.77
CA TRP A 218 -19.08 -3.42 -9.76
C TRP A 218 -18.95 -2.91 -11.20
N THR A 219 -19.36 -1.67 -11.44
CA THR A 219 -19.26 -1.02 -12.75
C THR A 219 -17.80 -0.85 -13.18
N ALA A 220 -16.93 -0.41 -12.25
CA ALA A 220 -15.52 -0.24 -12.51
C ALA A 220 -14.84 -1.57 -12.88
N ARG A 221 -15.15 -2.64 -12.15
CA ARG A 221 -14.64 -3.99 -12.45
C ARG A 221 -15.10 -4.50 -13.80
N ALA A 222 -16.36 -4.32 -14.12
CA ALA A 222 -16.92 -4.73 -15.42
C ALA A 222 -16.24 -4.00 -16.58
N ARG A 223 -16.01 -2.69 -16.44
CA ARG A 223 -15.32 -1.88 -17.44
C ARG A 223 -13.87 -2.31 -17.61
N LEU A 224 -13.10 -2.45 -16.54
CA LEU A 224 -11.70 -2.89 -16.59
C LEU A 224 -11.57 -4.29 -17.22
N ALA A 225 -12.50 -5.21 -16.95
CA ALA A 225 -12.50 -6.53 -17.55
C ALA A 225 -12.84 -6.54 -19.05
N SER A 226 -13.58 -5.52 -19.56
CA SER A 226 -13.89 -5.40 -20.98
C SER A 226 -12.76 -4.79 -21.81
N ASP A 227 -11.91 -3.97 -21.19
CA ASP A 227 -10.79 -3.30 -21.84
C ASP A 227 -9.57 -4.24 -22.02
N ASP A 228 -9.58 -5.40 -21.36
CA ASP A 228 -8.56 -6.47 -21.49
C ASP A 228 -8.75 -7.38 -22.73
N GLN A 229 -9.70 -7.06 -23.63
CA GLN A 229 -9.94 -7.76 -24.91
C GLN A 229 -9.41 -6.95 -26.10
#